data_9526187cd6b557649f3ab13faf488a70
#
_entry.id   9526187cd6b557649f3ab13faf488a70
#
_cell.length_a   1.000
_cell.length_b   1.000
_cell.length_c   1.000
_cell.angle_alpha   90.00
_cell.angle_beta   90.00
_cell.angle_gamma   90.00
#
_symmetry.space_group_name_H-M   'P 1'
#
loop_
_entity.id
_entity.type
_entity.pdbx_description
1 polymer ?
#
loop_
_entity_poly.entity_id
_entity_poly.type
_entity_poly.pdbx_seq_one_letter_code
_entity_poly.pdbx_strand_id
1 'polypeptide(L)'
;MGEDNSVIARTPDKYYILDSFYQKKTGNSEYLELTLDAFRLESAIQNQELAIIESLKNNTNVSVFDHQILAAKKMINEFGCTGLLADEVGLGKTVEAGIIIKELLVTGIINNVLILTPPSLVPQWQAELSDKFNLDFIKQIDDDRFINCGVHDFLVMSHSSAIQSKNEILLNQKTWDLVVVDEAHSMKNAETIKHKMVKNLMKKRLLLLSATPIQNDLKELYNMIELLHPSLLGTWKEFKRKFVQDKNIREINPTHRLILQDIISDLIIRNTRKEVSKYIDFTKRIPNNHILEPKTDEKLLYDSVTEKLRELYLSGSCGEMIVMSYQKYISSSTAATKQAVNRMKKSNLISSDEYDEFINHANSIEIDSKMEHILKIIQKDKSKFLIFCEFYATQNYIA
;
A
#
# COMPACT_ATOMS: atom_id res chain seq x y z
N MET A 1 41.68 -24.50 3.63
CA MET A 1 40.56 -24.28 2.66
C MET A 1 39.50 -25.30 3.05
N GLY A 2 38.59 -24.92 3.88
CA GLY A 2 37.42 -25.70 4.30
C GLY A 2 36.20 -25.04 3.69
N GLU A 3 35.57 -25.74 2.77
CA GLU A 3 34.25 -25.30 2.23
C GLU A 3 33.23 -25.48 3.32
N ASP A 4 32.67 -24.36 3.75
CA ASP A 4 31.57 -24.29 4.72
C ASP A 4 30.26 -24.65 3.97
N ASN A 5 29.99 -25.96 3.88
CA ASN A 5 28.75 -26.50 3.36
C ASN A 5 27.67 -26.41 4.43
N SER A 6 27.26 -25.18 4.78
CA SER A 6 26.03 -25.00 5.55
C SER A 6 24.82 -25.28 4.64
N VAL A 7 24.35 -26.51 4.67
CA VAL A 7 23.05 -26.90 4.09
C VAL A 7 21.98 -26.20 4.90
N ILE A 8 21.49 -25.05 4.38
CA ILE A 8 20.28 -24.42 4.90
C ILE A 8 19.12 -25.35 4.51
N ALA A 9 18.73 -26.23 5.43
CA ALA A 9 17.51 -27.01 5.28
C ALA A 9 16.32 -26.00 5.27
N ARG A 10 15.81 -25.68 4.09
CA ARG A 10 14.53 -24.99 3.98
C ARG A 10 13.46 -26.00 4.36
N THR A 11 12.71 -25.73 5.44
CA THR A 11 11.46 -26.45 5.70
C THR A 11 10.58 -26.34 4.45
N PRO A 12 10.14 -27.44 3.87
CA PRO A 12 9.24 -27.39 2.74
C PRO A 12 7.95 -26.74 3.20
N ASP A 13 7.45 -25.80 2.41
CA ASP A 13 6.18 -25.15 2.62
C ASP A 13 5.09 -26.21 2.87
N LYS A 14 4.24 -26.00 3.88
CA LYS A 14 3.07 -26.82 4.23
C LYS A 14 2.28 -27.26 2.98
N TYR A 15 2.16 -26.37 2.00
CA TYR A 15 1.47 -26.63 0.74
C TYR A 15 2.27 -27.54 -0.22
N TYR A 16 3.58 -27.46 -0.20
CA TYR A 16 4.44 -28.38 -0.96
C TYR A 16 4.30 -29.82 -0.44
N ILE A 17 4.22 -30.00 0.87
CA ILE A 17 4.00 -31.29 1.51
C ILE A 17 2.63 -31.83 1.11
N LEU A 18 1.56 -31.02 1.19
CA LEU A 18 0.21 -31.40 0.81
C LEU A 18 0.12 -31.74 -0.69
N ASP A 19 0.72 -30.94 -1.55
CA ASP A 19 0.74 -31.20 -3.00
C ASP A 19 1.52 -32.48 -3.34
N SER A 20 2.62 -32.74 -2.66
CA SER A 20 3.39 -33.99 -2.80
C SER A 20 2.59 -35.22 -2.36
N PHE A 21 1.75 -35.11 -1.32
CA PHE A 21 0.80 -36.12 -0.91
C PHE A 21 -0.28 -36.38 -1.97
N TYR A 22 -0.87 -35.33 -2.52
CA TYR A 22 -1.89 -35.43 -3.57
C TYR A 22 -1.33 -36.01 -4.88
N GLN A 23 -0.06 -35.73 -5.18
CA GLN A 23 0.62 -36.24 -6.36
C GLN A 23 1.21 -37.66 -6.17
N LYS A 24 1.00 -38.29 -4.99
CA LYS A 24 1.57 -39.60 -4.63
C LYS A 24 3.10 -39.70 -4.79
N LYS A 25 3.81 -38.58 -4.64
CA LYS A 25 5.26 -38.53 -4.59
C LYS A 25 5.72 -38.89 -3.17
N THR A 26 5.80 -40.19 -2.87
CA THR A 26 6.33 -40.69 -1.58
C THR A 26 7.84 -40.63 -1.63
N GLY A 27 8.44 -39.82 -0.75
CA GLY A 27 9.87 -39.79 -0.52
C GLY A 27 10.32 -40.89 0.47
N ASN A 28 11.64 -40.96 0.74
CA ASN A 28 12.21 -41.86 1.74
C ASN A 28 11.73 -41.48 3.16
N SER A 29 11.50 -42.43 4.04
CA SER A 29 11.06 -42.23 5.44
C SER A 29 11.97 -41.32 6.25
N GLU A 30 13.29 -41.32 5.95
CA GLU A 30 14.27 -40.43 6.57
C GLU A 30 13.96 -38.93 6.32
N TYR A 31 13.47 -38.59 5.13
CA TYR A 31 13.03 -37.21 4.83
C TYR A 31 11.80 -36.82 5.63
N LEU A 32 10.92 -37.78 5.92
CA LEU A 32 9.73 -37.52 6.76
C LEU A 32 10.15 -37.25 8.22
N GLU A 33 11.11 -38.02 8.76
CA GLU A 33 11.64 -37.80 10.11
C GLU A 33 12.35 -36.46 10.22
N LEU A 34 13.22 -36.12 9.26
CA LEU A 34 13.87 -34.81 9.19
C LEU A 34 12.87 -33.68 9.10
N THR A 35 11.78 -33.84 8.34
CA THR A 35 10.71 -32.83 8.21
C THR A 35 9.93 -32.69 9.51
N LEU A 36 9.64 -33.80 10.21
CA LEU A 36 8.98 -33.79 11.51
C LEU A 36 9.86 -33.16 12.60
N ASP A 37 11.15 -33.42 12.57
CA ASP A 37 12.10 -32.82 13.53
C ASP A 37 12.33 -31.34 13.25
N ALA A 38 12.39 -30.91 11.98
CA ALA A 38 12.38 -29.51 11.59
C ALA A 38 11.09 -28.82 12.07
N PHE A 39 9.94 -29.45 11.89
CA PHE A 39 8.65 -28.94 12.37
C PHE A 39 8.55 -28.86 13.90
N ARG A 40 9.13 -29.82 14.64
CA ARG A 40 9.24 -29.78 16.11
C ARG A 40 10.14 -28.64 16.59
N LEU A 41 11.28 -28.42 15.92
CA LEU A 41 12.17 -27.29 16.20
C LEU A 41 11.48 -25.95 15.90
N GLU A 42 10.81 -25.85 14.77
CA GLU A 42 10.01 -24.67 14.43
C GLU A 42 8.89 -24.41 15.45
N SER A 43 8.17 -25.45 15.87
CA SER A 43 7.11 -25.34 16.89
C SER A 43 7.65 -24.94 18.27
N ALA A 44 8.89 -25.29 18.59
CA ALA A 44 9.56 -24.85 19.82
C ALA A 44 9.93 -23.37 19.76
N ILE A 45 10.29 -22.85 18.56
CA ILE A 45 10.57 -21.43 18.31
C ILE A 45 9.27 -20.60 18.32
N GLN A 46 8.16 -21.17 17.83
CA GLN A 46 6.86 -20.51 17.75
C GLN A 46 6.27 -20.03 19.07
N ASN A 47 6.70 -20.58 20.20
CA ASN A 47 6.24 -20.19 21.53
C ASN A 47 7.12 -19.18 22.26
N GLN A 48 8.16 -18.64 21.61
CA GLN A 48 9.02 -17.64 22.24
C GLN A 48 8.33 -16.26 22.28
N GLU A 49 8.42 -15.61 23.43
CA GLU A 49 8.11 -14.19 23.56
C GLU A 49 9.13 -13.39 22.72
N LEU A 50 8.67 -12.30 22.10
CA LEU A 50 9.59 -11.43 21.36
C LEU A 50 10.60 -10.80 22.33
N ALA A 51 11.88 -10.88 21.98
CA ALA A 51 12.99 -10.41 22.81
C ALA A 51 12.91 -8.91 23.12
N ILE A 52 12.31 -8.13 22.23
CA ILE A 52 12.22 -6.67 22.38
C ILE A 52 11.03 -6.17 23.22
N ILE A 53 10.08 -7.04 23.64
CA ILE A 53 8.83 -6.59 24.26
C ILE A 53 9.08 -5.80 25.55
N GLU A 54 9.96 -6.27 26.43
CA GLU A 54 10.28 -5.55 27.67
C GLU A 54 10.90 -4.19 27.38
N SER A 55 11.81 -4.12 26.40
CA SER A 55 12.44 -2.88 25.96
C SER A 55 11.42 -1.90 25.39
N LEU A 56 10.45 -2.38 24.61
CA LEU A 56 9.38 -1.56 24.04
C LEU A 56 8.40 -1.04 25.10
N LYS A 57 8.00 -1.87 26.06
CA LYS A 57 7.11 -1.46 27.17
C LYS A 57 7.74 -0.40 28.07
N ASN A 58 9.06 -0.42 28.21
CA ASN A 58 9.82 0.56 28.99
C ASN A 58 10.15 1.83 28.21
N ASN A 59 9.93 1.86 26.89
CA ASN A 59 10.19 3.02 26.06
C ASN A 59 8.98 3.97 26.10
N THR A 60 9.16 5.15 26.70
CA THR A 60 8.12 6.19 26.83
C THR A 60 7.67 6.78 25.48
N ASN A 61 8.45 6.59 24.43
CA ASN A 61 8.15 7.12 23.09
C ASN A 61 7.23 6.22 22.26
N VAL A 62 6.96 4.99 22.73
CA VAL A 62 6.14 4.01 22.00
C VAL A 62 5.03 3.48 22.89
N SER A 63 3.79 3.73 22.49
CA SER A 63 2.65 2.98 23.01
C SER A 63 2.37 1.79 22.09
N VAL A 64 2.70 0.59 22.56
CA VAL A 64 2.46 -0.65 21.80
C VAL A 64 1.20 -1.33 22.35
N PHE A 65 0.31 -1.71 21.46
CA PHE A 65 -0.93 -2.40 21.80
C PHE A 65 -0.81 -3.91 21.60
N ASP A 66 -1.57 -4.70 22.35
CA ASP A 66 -1.52 -6.16 22.30
C ASP A 66 -1.76 -6.73 20.92
N HIS A 67 -2.70 -6.15 20.12
CA HIS A 67 -2.94 -6.62 18.75
C HIS A 67 -1.72 -6.46 17.85
N GLN A 68 -0.90 -5.40 18.04
CA GLN A 68 0.31 -5.17 17.28
C GLN A 68 1.40 -6.18 17.63
N ILE A 69 1.51 -6.52 18.92
CA ILE A 69 2.44 -7.57 19.39
C ILE A 69 2.02 -8.93 18.82
N LEU A 70 0.73 -9.25 18.89
CA LEU A 70 0.20 -10.51 18.35
C LEU A 70 0.37 -10.61 16.83
N ALA A 71 0.12 -9.52 16.09
CA ALA A 71 0.34 -9.45 14.66
C ALA A 71 1.84 -9.66 14.31
N ALA A 72 2.74 -8.96 15.01
CA ALA A 72 4.17 -9.13 14.80
C ALA A 72 4.64 -10.55 15.14
N LYS A 73 4.20 -11.11 16.27
CA LYS A 73 4.51 -12.49 16.69
C LYS A 73 4.06 -13.51 15.66
N LYS A 74 2.82 -13.40 15.18
CA LYS A 74 2.27 -14.27 14.13
C LYS A 74 3.05 -14.13 12.82
N MET A 75 3.39 -12.91 12.40
CA MET A 75 4.16 -12.66 11.19
C MET A 75 5.56 -13.28 11.25
N ILE A 76 6.24 -13.19 12.39
CA ILE A 76 7.57 -13.75 12.59
C ILE A 76 7.51 -15.29 12.67
N ASN A 77 6.67 -15.80 13.56
CA ASN A 77 6.71 -17.21 13.93
C ASN A 77 5.97 -18.13 12.95
N GLU A 78 4.84 -17.67 12.38
CA GLU A 78 4.02 -18.51 11.51
C GLU A 78 4.26 -18.21 10.02
N PHE A 79 4.48 -16.93 9.65
CA PHE A 79 4.60 -16.53 8.24
C PHE A 79 6.06 -16.35 7.77
N GLY A 80 7.05 -16.54 8.66
CA GLY A 80 8.47 -16.35 8.33
C GLY A 80 8.80 -14.97 7.78
N CYS A 81 8.02 -13.96 8.20
CA CYS A 81 8.09 -12.55 7.75
C CYS A 81 7.85 -12.37 6.24
N THR A 82 7.10 -13.30 5.60
CA THR A 82 6.63 -13.15 4.24
C THR A 82 5.11 -13.21 4.24
N GLY A 83 4.46 -12.03 4.18
CA GLY A 83 3.02 -11.92 4.31
C GLY A 83 2.51 -10.50 4.18
N LEU A 84 1.21 -10.33 4.40
CA LEU A 84 0.50 -9.05 4.29
C LEU A 84 -0.08 -8.65 5.65
N LEU A 85 0.32 -7.49 6.16
CA LEU A 85 -0.37 -6.81 7.26
C LEU A 85 -1.49 -5.93 6.68
N ALA A 86 -2.72 -6.34 6.91
CA ALA A 86 -3.92 -5.77 6.30
C ALA A 86 -4.83 -5.06 7.32
N ASP A 87 -4.27 -4.63 8.43
CA ASP A 87 -4.97 -3.93 9.50
C ASP A 87 -5.64 -2.64 9.01
N GLU A 88 -6.80 -2.30 9.57
CA GLU A 88 -7.50 -1.07 9.23
C GLU A 88 -6.62 0.18 9.47
N VAL A 89 -6.94 1.27 8.76
CA VAL A 89 -6.25 2.56 8.92
C VAL A 89 -6.26 3.00 10.38
N GLY A 90 -5.09 3.39 10.90
CA GLY A 90 -4.93 3.90 12.26
C GLY A 90 -4.72 2.83 13.34
N LEU A 91 -4.59 1.54 12.99
CA LEU A 91 -4.22 0.47 13.93
C LEU A 91 -2.70 0.33 14.13
N GLY A 92 -1.89 1.07 13.35
CA GLY A 92 -0.45 1.16 13.57
C GLY A 92 0.40 0.15 12.82
N LYS A 93 0.08 -0.16 11.56
CA LYS A 93 0.89 -1.04 10.69
C LYS A 93 2.38 -0.68 10.65
N THR A 94 2.72 0.61 10.68
CA THR A 94 4.11 1.08 10.79
C THR A 94 4.78 0.60 12.08
N VAL A 95 4.03 0.61 13.20
CA VAL A 95 4.52 0.10 14.50
C VAL A 95 4.70 -1.42 14.44
N GLU A 96 3.74 -2.15 13.88
CA GLU A 96 3.85 -3.60 13.68
C GLU A 96 5.10 -3.97 12.86
N ALA A 97 5.29 -3.28 11.72
CA ALA A 97 6.48 -3.47 10.90
C ALA A 97 7.77 -3.10 11.65
N GLY A 98 7.74 -2.01 12.44
CA GLY A 98 8.86 -1.60 13.31
C GLY A 98 9.22 -2.66 14.36
N ILE A 99 8.21 -3.28 15.00
CA ILE A 99 8.40 -4.40 15.94
C ILE A 99 9.07 -5.57 15.21
N ILE A 100 8.56 -5.97 14.04
CA ILE A 100 9.11 -7.08 13.26
C ILE A 100 10.56 -6.80 12.87
N ILE A 101 10.86 -5.62 12.32
CA ILE A 101 12.21 -5.23 11.93
C ILE A 101 13.14 -5.26 13.13
N LYS A 102 12.76 -4.65 14.25
CA LYS A 102 13.59 -4.56 15.45
C LYS A 102 13.87 -5.94 16.03
N GLU A 103 12.86 -6.81 16.14
CA GLU A 103 13.01 -8.18 16.61
C GLU A 103 13.98 -8.98 15.77
N LEU A 104 13.81 -8.96 14.45
CA LEU A 104 14.69 -9.68 13.52
C LEU A 104 16.14 -9.18 13.54
N LEU A 105 16.35 -7.88 13.79
CA LEU A 105 17.68 -7.31 13.94
C LEU A 105 18.34 -7.71 15.26
N VAL A 106 17.61 -7.65 16.38
CA VAL A 106 18.12 -8.02 17.70
C VAL A 106 18.45 -9.50 17.77
N THR A 107 17.64 -10.34 17.12
CA THR A 107 17.88 -11.78 17.04
C THR A 107 18.93 -12.18 15.98
N GLY A 108 19.46 -11.22 15.21
CA GLY A 108 20.50 -11.45 14.20
C GLY A 108 20.01 -12.19 12.95
N ILE A 109 18.68 -12.27 12.75
CA ILE A 109 18.08 -12.97 11.60
C ILE A 109 18.23 -12.14 10.32
N ILE A 110 18.25 -10.81 10.43
CA ILE A 110 18.42 -9.87 9.31
C ILE A 110 19.52 -8.87 9.62
N ASN A 111 20.19 -8.39 8.56
CA ASN A 111 21.23 -7.36 8.65
C ASN A 111 20.94 -6.16 7.75
N ASN A 112 20.08 -6.31 6.78
CA ASN A 112 19.71 -5.21 5.86
C ASN A 112 18.20 -5.20 5.59
N VAL A 113 17.64 -3.99 5.45
CA VAL A 113 16.21 -3.76 5.27
C VAL A 113 15.98 -2.68 4.22
N LEU A 114 15.11 -2.97 3.25
CA LEU A 114 14.60 -2.00 2.31
C LEU A 114 13.12 -1.71 2.59
N ILE A 115 12.78 -0.43 2.81
CA ILE A 115 11.39 0.01 2.94
C ILE A 115 11.02 0.84 1.71
N LEU A 116 9.95 0.43 1.04
CA LEU A 116 9.35 1.10 -0.11
C LEU A 116 8.00 1.68 0.29
N THR A 117 7.85 3.01 0.18
CA THR A 117 6.66 3.72 0.66
C THR A 117 6.25 4.84 -0.31
N PRO A 118 5.03 5.43 -0.23
CA PRO A 118 4.71 6.67 -0.95
C PRO A 118 5.69 7.80 -0.64
N PRO A 119 5.97 8.70 -1.60
CA PRO A 119 6.95 9.79 -1.40
C PRO A 119 6.68 10.66 -0.17
N SER A 120 5.42 10.94 0.13
CA SER A 120 5.00 11.75 1.28
C SER A 120 5.25 11.09 2.63
N LEU A 121 5.35 9.75 2.67
CA LEU A 121 5.52 8.98 3.90
C LEU A 121 6.98 8.64 4.21
N VAL A 122 7.93 8.87 3.28
CA VAL A 122 9.36 8.59 3.51
C VAL A 122 9.91 9.31 4.76
N PRO A 123 9.66 10.62 4.96
CA PRO A 123 10.11 11.30 6.17
C PRO A 123 9.46 10.78 7.46
N GLN A 124 8.17 10.40 7.37
CA GLN A 124 7.44 9.85 8.50
C GLN A 124 7.99 8.49 8.92
N TRP A 125 8.22 7.59 7.97
CA TRP A 125 8.84 6.28 8.23
C TRP A 125 10.19 6.43 8.92
N GLN A 126 11.04 7.33 8.42
CA GLN A 126 12.35 7.59 9.02
C GLN A 126 12.24 8.08 10.45
N ALA A 127 11.38 9.08 10.71
CA ALA A 127 11.16 9.61 12.05
C ALA A 127 10.60 8.55 13.01
N GLU A 128 9.56 7.79 12.58
CA GLU A 128 8.95 6.78 13.44
C GLU A 128 9.92 5.65 13.79
N LEU A 129 10.76 5.20 12.85
CA LEU A 129 11.73 4.15 13.13
C LEU A 129 12.86 4.62 14.04
N SER A 130 13.34 5.86 13.86
CA SER A 130 14.34 6.46 14.73
C SER A 130 13.77 6.70 16.13
N ASP A 131 12.64 7.39 16.26
CA ASP A 131 12.09 7.82 17.55
C ASP A 131 11.58 6.66 18.40
N LYS A 132 10.90 5.69 17.75
CA LYS A 132 10.23 4.59 18.47
C LYS A 132 11.11 3.35 18.64
N PHE A 133 11.98 3.07 17.67
CA PHE A 133 12.74 1.80 17.64
C PHE A 133 14.26 1.99 17.70
N ASN A 134 14.72 3.25 17.73
CA ASN A 134 16.15 3.59 17.65
C ASN A 134 16.83 2.90 16.46
N LEU A 135 16.23 3.10 15.28
CA LEU A 135 16.69 2.55 13.98
C LEU A 135 16.87 3.69 12.99
N ASP A 136 18.10 3.94 12.58
CA ASP A 136 18.45 5.01 11.65
C ASP A 136 18.45 4.51 10.21
N PHE A 137 17.44 4.94 9.44
CA PHE A 137 17.30 4.61 8.04
C PHE A 137 17.78 5.76 7.14
N ILE A 138 18.50 5.40 6.07
CA ILE A 138 18.96 6.35 5.05
C ILE A 138 17.81 6.61 4.07
N LYS A 139 17.55 7.89 3.72
CA LYS A 139 16.46 8.28 2.79
C LYS A 139 16.81 8.11 1.31
N GLN A 140 18.08 8.12 0.96
CA GLN A 140 18.50 8.30 -0.42
C GLN A 140 19.74 7.47 -0.70
N ILE A 141 19.78 6.88 -1.90
CA ILE A 141 20.98 6.22 -2.39
C ILE A 141 21.93 7.32 -2.89
N ASP A 142 22.86 7.76 -2.05
CA ASP A 142 24.06 8.46 -2.49
C ASP A 142 25.04 7.41 -3.00
N ASP A 143 25.49 7.51 -4.23
CA ASP A 143 26.31 6.49 -4.91
C ASP A 143 27.52 6.04 -4.08
N ASP A 144 28.21 6.99 -3.42
CA ASP A 144 29.39 6.70 -2.63
C ASP A 144 29.08 6.05 -1.28
N ARG A 145 27.92 6.31 -0.69
CA ARG A 145 27.50 5.72 0.59
C ARG A 145 26.92 4.32 0.41
N PHE A 146 26.19 4.08 -0.65
CA PHE A 146 25.58 2.77 -0.92
C PHE A 146 26.62 1.70 -1.24
N ILE A 147 27.70 2.08 -1.95
CA ILE A 147 28.82 1.20 -2.28
C ILE A 147 29.71 0.93 -1.05
N ASN A 148 29.80 1.88 -0.12
CA ASN A 148 30.64 1.83 1.08
C ASN A 148 29.86 1.54 2.37
N CYS A 149 28.53 1.35 2.33
CA CYS A 149 27.75 0.99 3.51
C CYS A 149 28.15 -0.40 4.00
N GLY A 150 28.69 -0.44 5.18
CA GLY A 150 29.07 -1.67 5.87
C GLY A 150 27.86 -2.58 6.18
N VAL A 151 28.05 -3.50 7.08
CA VAL A 151 27.20 -4.65 7.42
C VAL A 151 25.69 -4.36 7.58
N HIS A 152 25.29 -3.12 7.87
CA HIS A 152 23.88 -2.75 8.14
C HIS A 152 23.38 -1.71 7.15
N ASP A 153 22.65 -2.16 6.13
CA ASP A 153 22.01 -1.25 5.17
C ASP A 153 20.52 -1.11 5.48
N PHE A 154 20.16 0.01 6.09
CA PHE A 154 18.76 0.37 6.34
C PHE A 154 18.37 1.50 5.41
N LEU A 155 17.54 1.16 4.41
CA LEU A 155 17.13 2.11 3.37
C LEU A 155 15.62 2.28 3.37
N VAL A 156 15.15 3.52 3.42
CA VAL A 156 13.76 3.88 3.14
C VAL A 156 13.72 4.80 1.93
N MET A 157 12.89 4.45 0.94
CA MET A 157 12.74 5.25 -0.27
C MET A 157 11.34 5.18 -0.86
N SER A 158 11.04 6.11 -1.76
CA SER A 158 9.73 6.10 -2.41
C SER A 158 9.66 5.06 -3.52
N HIS A 159 8.44 4.52 -3.76
CA HIS A 159 8.18 3.65 -4.90
C HIS A 159 8.60 4.28 -6.23
N SER A 160 8.35 5.60 -6.39
CA SER A 160 8.71 6.33 -7.62
C SER A 160 10.22 6.51 -7.79
N SER A 161 10.96 6.63 -6.70
CA SER A 161 12.43 6.68 -6.75
C SER A 161 13.02 5.30 -7.05
N ALA A 162 12.46 4.23 -6.45
CA ALA A 162 12.95 2.87 -6.63
C ALA A 162 12.86 2.35 -8.08
N ILE A 163 11.83 2.77 -8.84
CA ILE A 163 11.65 2.37 -10.25
C ILE A 163 12.54 3.16 -11.24
N GLN A 164 13.31 4.15 -10.78
CA GLN A 164 14.27 4.82 -11.65
C GLN A 164 15.41 3.85 -12.00
N SER A 165 15.78 3.74 -13.27
CA SER A 165 16.72 2.73 -13.78
C SER A 165 18.03 2.67 -13.01
N LYS A 166 18.58 3.85 -12.61
CA LYS A 166 19.79 3.92 -11.79
C LYS A 166 19.61 3.24 -10.44
N ASN A 167 18.51 3.55 -9.74
CA ASN A 167 18.22 3.02 -8.41
C ASN A 167 17.86 1.52 -8.47
N GLU A 168 17.09 1.10 -9.48
CA GLU A 168 16.73 -0.31 -9.67
C GLU A 168 17.98 -1.19 -9.85
N ILE A 169 18.97 -0.72 -10.63
CA ILE A 169 20.24 -1.43 -10.80
C ILE A 169 20.96 -1.58 -9.45
N LEU A 170 21.07 -0.49 -8.67
CA LEU A 170 21.72 -0.50 -7.37
C LEU A 170 21.01 -1.41 -6.37
N LEU A 171 19.69 -1.36 -6.32
CA LEU A 171 18.88 -2.21 -5.42
C LEU A 171 19.04 -3.70 -5.73
N ASN A 172 19.29 -4.07 -7.00
CA ASN A 172 19.50 -5.46 -7.42
C ASN A 172 20.95 -5.95 -7.32
N GLN A 173 21.90 -5.11 -6.87
CA GLN A 173 23.29 -5.52 -6.66
C GLN A 173 23.48 -6.38 -5.40
N LYS A 174 22.49 -6.41 -4.50
CA LYS A 174 22.53 -7.22 -3.28
C LYS A 174 21.21 -7.92 -2.99
N THR A 175 21.26 -8.92 -2.13
CA THR A 175 20.07 -9.60 -1.61
C THR A 175 19.62 -8.92 -0.33
N TRP A 176 18.37 -8.46 -0.30
CA TRP A 176 17.76 -7.88 0.88
C TRP A 176 17.24 -8.96 1.81
N ASP A 177 17.59 -8.88 3.09
CA ASP A 177 17.08 -9.83 4.09
C ASP A 177 15.59 -9.63 4.34
N LEU A 178 15.13 -8.36 4.32
CA LEU A 178 13.73 -7.99 4.43
C LEU A 178 13.42 -6.81 3.50
N VAL A 179 12.39 -6.96 2.69
CA VAL A 179 11.77 -5.86 1.93
C VAL A 179 10.40 -5.59 2.51
N VAL A 180 10.14 -4.34 2.91
CA VAL A 180 8.84 -3.86 3.38
C VAL A 180 8.24 -2.96 2.30
N VAL A 181 6.99 -3.21 1.91
CA VAL A 181 6.28 -2.40 0.92
C VAL A 181 5.04 -1.82 1.58
N ASP A 182 5.07 -0.53 1.83
CA ASP A 182 3.93 0.20 2.37
C ASP A 182 2.97 0.62 1.25
N GLU A 183 1.68 0.75 1.58
CA GLU A 183 0.60 0.98 0.62
C GLU A 183 0.64 0.01 -0.57
N ALA A 184 0.81 -1.28 -0.23
CA ALA A 184 0.98 -2.37 -1.18
C ALA A 184 -0.20 -2.54 -2.16
N HIS A 185 -1.36 -1.92 -1.91
CA HIS A 185 -2.45 -1.86 -2.88
C HIS A 185 -2.03 -1.23 -4.23
N SER A 186 -0.97 -0.42 -4.25
CA SER A 186 -0.38 0.10 -5.49
C SER A 186 0.32 -0.98 -6.34
N MET A 187 0.57 -2.18 -5.78
CA MET A 187 1.20 -3.34 -6.43
C MET A 187 0.19 -4.39 -6.95
N LYS A 188 -1.11 -4.17 -6.75
CA LYS A 188 -2.18 -5.12 -7.10
C LYS A 188 -2.28 -5.46 -8.60
N ASN A 189 -1.74 -4.63 -9.48
CA ASN A 189 -1.71 -4.88 -10.91
C ASN A 189 -0.30 -5.35 -11.34
N ALA A 190 -0.20 -6.61 -11.78
CA ALA A 190 1.05 -7.24 -12.21
C ALA A 190 1.73 -6.57 -13.42
N GLU A 191 0.96 -5.82 -14.23
CA GLU A 191 1.49 -5.12 -15.40
C GLU A 191 2.26 -3.83 -15.04
N THR A 192 2.08 -3.31 -13.82
CA THR A 192 2.72 -2.06 -13.40
C THR A 192 4.23 -2.23 -13.20
N ILE A 193 4.98 -1.18 -13.52
CA ILE A 193 6.44 -1.13 -13.31
C ILE A 193 6.77 -1.39 -11.83
N LYS A 194 5.97 -0.85 -10.91
CA LYS A 194 6.15 -1.04 -9.46
C LYS A 194 6.07 -2.50 -9.04
N HIS A 195 5.05 -3.23 -9.50
CA HIS A 195 4.91 -4.65 -9.21
C HIS A 195 6.10 -5.45 -9.76
N LYS A 196 6.46 -5.22 -11.02
CA LYS A 196 7.59 -5.89 -11.68
C LYS A 196 8.90 -5.63 -10.94
N MET A 197 9.14 -4.40 -10.52
CA MET A 197 10.33 -4.04 -9.75
C MET A 197 10.38 -4.81 -8.42
N VAL A 198 9.31 -4.78 -7.60
CA VAL A 198 9.29 -5.54 -6.32
C VAL A 198 9.43 -7.04 -6.55
N LYS A 199 8.80 -7.59 -7.61
CA LYS A 199 8.94 -9.01 -7.97
C LYS A 199 10.39 -9.38 -8.28
N ASN A 200 11.11 -8.53 -9.00
CA ASN A 200 12.47 -8.79 -9.48
C ASN A 200 13.56 -8.52 -8.43
N LEU A 201 13.27 -7.78 -7.35
CA LEU A 201 14.23 -7.55 -6.27
C LEU A 201 14.72 -8.88 -5.69
N MET A 202 16.03 -9.00 -5.52
CA MET A 202 16.62 -10.11 -4.77
C MET A 202 16.35 -9.91 -3.29
N LYS A 203 15.46 -10.73 -2.73
CA LYS A 203 15.01 -10.63 -1.33
C LYS A 203 14.77 -12.00 -0.71
N LYS A 204 15.01 -12.11 0.60
CA LYS A 204 14.72 -13.33 1.36
C LYS A 204 13.30 -13.33 1.93
N ARG A 205 12.81 -12.14 2.35
CA ARG A 205 11.49 -11.94 2.98
C ARG A 205 10.81 -10.73 2.40
N LEU A 206 9.48 -10.77 2.29
CA LEU A 206 8.67 -9.69 1.76
C LEU A 206 7.48 -9.42 2.68
N LEU A 207 7.46 -8.25 3.31
CA LEU A 207 6.37 -7.78 4.14
C LEU A 207 5.58 -6.70 3.38
N LEU A 208 4.32 -6.98 3.09
CA LEU A 208 3.41 -6.03 2.46
C LEU A 208 2.52 -5.38 3.52
N LEU A 209 2.31 -4.06 3.43
CA LEU A 209 1.41 -3.32 4.32
C LEU A 209 0.32 -2.67 3.48
N SER A 210 -0.94 -2.89 3.81
CA SER A 210 -2.07 -2.24 3.13
C SER A 210 -3.30 -2.25 4.00
N ALA A 211 -4.01 -1.13 4.10
CA ALA A 211 -5.31 -1.09 4.79
C ALA A 211 -6.45 -1.68 3.93
N THR A 212 -6.25 -1.78 2.62
CA THR A 212 -7.25 -2.23 1.64
C THR A 212 -6.65 -3.28 0.71
N PRO A 213 -6.45 -4.52 1.20
CA PRO A 213 -5.73 -5.55 0.45
C PRO A 213 -6.48 -5.98 -0.82
N ILE A 214 -7.81 -5.95 -0.79
CA ILE A 214 -8.67 -6.32 -1.92
C ILE A 214 -9.73 -5.22 -2.07
N GLN A 215 -9.76 -4.58 -3.24
CA GLN A 215 -10.72 -3.50 -3.51
C GLN A 215 -11.74 -3.89 -4.58
N ASN A 216 -11.30 -4.50 -5.67
CA ASN A 216 -12.12 -4.62 -6.86
C ASN A 216 -12.36 -6.05 -7.31
N ASP A 217 -11.36 -6.93 -7.34
CA ASP A 217 -11.51 -8.28 -7.86
C ASP A 217 -10.50 -9.30 -7.28
N LEU A 218 -10.75 -10.58 -7.55
CA LEU A 218 -9.89 -11.68 -7.13
C LEU A 218 -8.54 -11.72 -7.86
N LYS A 219 -8.40 -10.99 -8.97
CA LYS A 219 -7.11 -10.88 -9.66
C LYS A 219 -6.13 -10.02 -8.87
N GLU A 220 -6.63 -8.99 -8.18
CA GLU A 220 -5.80 -8.19 -7.27
C GLU A 220 -5.24 -9.06 -6.14
N LEU A 221 -6.09 -9.89 -5.53
CA LEU A 221 -5.67 -10.85 -4.50
C LEU A 221 -4.65 -11.85 -5.05
N TYR A 222 -4.92 -12.45 -6.20
CA TYR A 222 -4.01 -13.38 -6.86
C TYR A 222 -2.62 -12.73 -7.07
N ASN A 223 -2.57 -11.52 -7.63
CA ASN A 223 -1.32 -10.82 -7.88
C ASN A 223 -0.54 -10.50 -6.60
N MET A 224 -1.23 -10.20 -5.50
CA MET A 224 -0.60 -9.94 -4.21
C MET A 224 -0.01 -11.22 -3.61
N ILE A 225 -0.75 -12.33 -3.67
CA ILE A 225 -0.26 -13.63 -3.20
C ILE A 225 0.88 -14.15 -4.08
N GLU A 226 0.79 -13.98 -5.40
CA GLU A 226 1.87 -14.34 -6.33
C GLU A 226 3.16 -13.54 -6.07
N LEU A 227 3.04 -12.29 -5.56
CA LEU A 227 4.19 -11.48 -5.18
C LEU A 227 4.84 -11.99 -3.88
N LEU A 228 4.04 -12.46 -2.93
CA LEU A 228 4.50 -13.03 -1.66
C LEU A 228 5.09 -14.43 -1.86
N HIS A 229 4.33 -15.31 -2.48
CA HIS A 229 4.66 -16.72 -2.70
C HIS A 229 4.41 -17.10 -4.15
N PRO A 230 5.41 -16.94 -5.03
CA PRO A 230 5.27 -17.29 -6.44
C PRO A 230 4.81 -18.73 -6.63
N SER A 231 3.84 -18.91 -7.52
CA SER A 231 3.27 -20.21 -7.89
C SER A 231 2.43 -20.94 -6.84
N LEU A 232 2.21 -20.35 -5.65
CA LEU A 232 1.37 -20.95 -4.60
C LEU A 232 -0.07 -21.23 -5.09
N LEU A 233 -0.63 -20.31 -5.87
CA LEU A 233 -1.97 -20.42 -6.41
C LEU A 233 -2.03 -21.05 -7.82
N GLY A 234 -0.87 -21.48 -8.35
CA GLY A 234 -0.72 -21.92 -9.73
C GLY A 234 -0.81 -20.75 -10.72
N THR A 235 -1.06 -21.07 -12.00
CA THR A 235 -1.25 -20.02 -13.02
C THR A 235 -2.57 -19.27 -12.83
N TRP A 236 -2.66 -18.04 -13.32
CA TRP A 236 -3.92 -17.28 -13.30
C TRP A 236 -5.10 -18.06 -13.93
N LYS A 237 -4.83 -18.87 -14.97
CA LYS A 237 -5.85 -19.69 -15.63
C LYS A 237 -6.39 -20.78 -14.69
N GLU A 238 -5.52 -21.41 -13.93
CA GLU A 238 -5.88 -22.44 -12.94
C GLU A 238 -6.62 -21.83 -11.75
N PHE A 239 -6.12 -20.73 -11.21
CA PHE A 239 -6.76 -19.97 -10.15
C PHE A 239 -8.19 -19.56 -10.56
N LYS A 240 -8.35 -18.96 -11.75
CA LYS A 240 -9.63 -18.54 -12.26
C LYS A 240 -10.61 -19.71 -12.37
N ARG A 241 -10.15 -20.85 -12.90
CA ARG A 241 -10.98 -22.07 -13.04
C ARG A 241 -11.44 -22.61 -11.69
N LYS A 242 -10.60 -22.53 -10.65
CA LYS A 242 -10.85 -23.11 -9.33
C LYS A 242 -11.66 -22.19 -8.43
N PHE A 243 -11.31 -20.91 -8.36
CA PHE A 243 -11.78 -20.00 -7.32
C PHE A 243 -12.75 -18.91 -7.81
N VAL A 244 -12.84 -18.65 -9.12
CA VAL A 244 -13.74 -17.63 -9.65
C VAL A 244 -15.07 -18.28 -10.05
N GLN A 245 -16.19 -17.66 -9.64
CA GLN A 245 -17.51 -18.14 -10.01
C GLN A 245 -17.87 -17.70 -11.43
N ASP A 246 -18.12 -18.64 -12.32
CA ASP A 246 -18.48 -18.45 -13.72
C ASP A 246 -17.57 -17.45 -14.45
N LYS A 247 -18.08 -16.30 -14.86
CA LYS A 247 -17.29 -15.22 -15.49
C LYS A 247 -17.11 -14.00 -14.60
N ASN A 248 -17.66 -14.03 -13.37
CA ASN A 248 -17.61 -12.90 -12.47
C ASN A 248 -16.33 -12.94 -11.60
N ILE A 249 -15.32 -12.16 -11.98
CA ILE A 249 -14.01 -12.07 -11.29
C ILE A 249 -14.15 -11.54 -9.84
N ARG A 250 -15.32 -11.05 -9.47
CA ARG A 250 -15.57 -10.50 -8.12
C ARG A 250 -16.16 -11.53 -7.16
N GLU A 251 -16.62 -12.66 -7.65
CA GLU A 251 -17.29 -13.67 -6.84
C GLU A 251 -16.45 -14.94 -6.72
N ILE A 252 -16.32 -15.41 -5.49
CA ILE A 252 -15.61 -16.66 -5.18
C ILE A 252 -16.55 -17.83 -5.40
N ASN A 253 -16.05 -18.88 -6.08
CA ASN A 253 -16.74 -20.14 -6.21
C ASN A 253 -17.04 -20.72 -4.80
N PRO A 254 -18.31 -20.92 -4.43
CA PRO A 254 -18.70 -21.37 -3.09
C PRO A 254 -18.02 -22.68 -2.67
N THR A 255 -17.81 -23.59 -3.61
CA THR A 255 -17.20 -24.92 -3.36
C THR A 255 -15.75 -24.82 -2.89
N HIS A 256 -15.00 -23.81 -3.35
CA HIS A 256 -13.58 -23.65 -3.03
C HIS A 256 -13.32 -22.47 -2.08
N ARG A 257 -14.36 -21.88 -1.54
CA ARG A 257 -14.25 -20.69 -0.66
C ARG A 257 -13.43 -20.98 0.59
N LEU A 258 -13.66 -22.09 1.26
CA LEU A 258 -12.94 -22.47 2.48
C LEU A 258 -11.46 -22.67 2.20
N ILE A 259 -11.10 -23.34 1.11
CA ILE A 259 -9.70 -23.56 0.72
C ILE A 259 -8.99 -22.21 0.49
N LEU A 260 -9.66 -21.27 -0.20
CA LEU A 260 -9.05 -19.95 -0.42
C LEU A 260 -8.94 -19.15 0.87
N GLN A 261 -9.91 -19.27 1.77
CA GLN A 261 -9.87 -18.63 3.09
C GLN A 261 -8.72 -19.19 3.94
N ASP A 262 -8.49 -20.49 3.93
CA ASP A 262 -7.35 -21.10 4.63
C ASP A 262 -6.02 -20.57 4.10
N ILE A 263 -5.83 -20.55 2.78
CA ILE A 263 -4.63 -20.00 2.15
C ILE A 263 -4.42 -18.53 2.56
N ILE A 264 -5.49 -17.73 2.54
CA ILE A 264 -5.44 -16.31 2.92
C ILE A 264 -5.08 -16.15 4.40
N SER A 265 -5.62 -16.97 5.28
CA SER A 265 -5.38 -16.90 6.73
C SER A 265 -3.93 -17.16 7.13
N ASP A 266 -3.21 -17.90 6.29
CA ASP A 266 -1.79 -18.22 6.48
C ASP A 266 -0.85 -17.17 5.84
N LEU A 267 -1.39 -16.15 5.19
CA LEU A 267 -0.61 -15.12 4.49
C LEU A 267 -0.98 -13.68 4.88
N ILE A 268 -2.19 -13.49 5.41
CA ILE A 268 -2.73 -12.16 5.68
C ILE A 268 -3.14 -12.05 7.15
N ILE A 269 -2.60 -11.06 7.84
CA ILE A 269 -3.05 -10.65 9.16
C ILE A 269 -3.93 -9.42 9.00
N ARG A 270 -5.14 -9.47 9.56
CA ARG A 270 -6.08 -8.37 9.49
C ARG A 270 -6.84 -8.20 10.79
N ASN A 271 -6.60 -7.07 11.44
CA ASN A 271 -7.39 -6.62 12.57
C ASN A 271 -8.33 -5.49 12.13
N THR A 272 -9.53 -5.48 12.69
CA THR A 272 -10.52 -4.42 12.46
C THR A 272 -10.62 -3.52 13.68
N ARG A 273 -11.01 -2.25 13.49
CA ARG A 273 -11.27 -1.34 14.60
C ARG A 273 -12.31 -1.91 15.58
N LYS A 274 -13.27 -2.66 15.06
CA LYS A 274 -14.31 -3.31 15.88
C LYS A 274 -13.72 -4.34 16.85
N GLU A 275 -12.76 -5.13 16.41
CA GLU A 275 -12.07 -6.13 17.24
C GLU A 275 -11.18 -5.46 18.28
N VAL A 276 -10.47 -4.40 17.87
CA VAL A 276 -9.53 -3.66 18.72
C VAL A 276 -10.24 -2.65 19.65
N SER A 277 -11.49 -2.27 19.36
CA SER A 277 -12.29 -1.33 20.20
C SER A 277 -12.52 -1.79 21.64
N LYS A 278 -12.20 -3.04 21.95
CA LYS A 278 -12.18 -3.57 23.33
C LYS A 278 -11.04 -2.98 24.18
N TYR A 279 -10.00 -2.47 23.52
CA TYR A 279 -8.75 -1.98 24.15
C TYR A 279 -8.46 -0.51 23.83
N ILE A 280 -9.06 0.03 22.76
CA ILE A 280 -8.79 1.38 22.28
C ILE A 280 -10.11 2.08 21.98
N ASP A 281 -10.34 3.23 22.59
CA ASP A 281 -11.47 4.10 22.28
C ASP A 281 -11.21 4.86 20.97
N PHE A 282 -11.94 4.50 19.93
CA PHE A 282 -11.91 5.23 18.67
C PHE A 282 -12.99 6.31 18.64
N THR A 283 -12.63 7.49 18.16
CA THR A 283 -13.59 8.54 17.86
C THR A 283 -14.61 8.06 16.82
N LYS A 284 -15.90 8.27 17.10
CA LYS A 284 -16.96 7.91 16.16
C LYS A 284 -16.95 8.87 14.97
N ARG A 285 -16.94 8.34 13.77
CA ARG A 285 -17.12 9.11 12.54
C ARG A 285 -18.62 9.34 12.34
N ILE A 286 -19.03 10.61 12.26
CA ILE A 286 -20.39 11.02 11.95
C ILE A 286 -20.36 11.67 10.55
N PRO A 287 -20.72 10.94 9.47
CA PRO A 287 -20.74 11.50 8.13
C PRO A 287 -21.92 12.47 7.98
N ASN A 288 -21.65 13.68 7.54
CA ASN A 288 -22.65 14.66 7.14
C ASN A 288 -22.46 15.01 5.66
N ASN A 289 -23.47 14.75 4.85
CA ASN A 289 -23.45 15.08 3.43
C ASN A 289 -24.18 16.43 3.22
N HIS A 290 -23.47 17.38 2.63
CA HIS A 290 -24.04 18.67 2.24
C HIS A 290 -24.21 18.70 0.73
N ILE A 291 -25.47 18.76 0.26
CA ILE A 291 -25.81 18.92 -1.13
C ILE A 291 -26.02 20.42 -1.36
N LEU A 292 -25.24 20.99 -2.27
CA LEU A 292 -25.28 22.43 -2.58
C LEU A 292 -25.76 22.63 -4.01
N GLU A 293 -26.62 23.59 -4.20
CA GLU A 293 -26.98 24.06 -5.53
C GLU A 293 -26.00 25.16 -5.96
N PRO A 294 -25.42 25.06 -7.17
CA PRO A 294 -24.52 26.09 -7.69
C PRO A 294 -25.30 27.39 -7.94
N LYS A 295 -24.63 28.52 -7.76
CA LYS A 295 -25.18 29.83 -8.18
C LYS A 295 -25.35 29.86 -9.71
N THR A 296 -26.17 30.78 -10.21
CA THR A 296 -26.46 30.85 -11.65
C THR A 296 -25.21 30.97 -12.50
N ASP A 297 -24.25 31.82 -12.08
CA ASP A 297 -23.00 32.03 -12.82
C ASP A 297 -22.05 30.79 -12.76
N GLU A 298 -22.05 30.09 -11.63
CA GLU A 298 -21.30 28.82 -11.49
C GLU A 298 -21.87 27.74 -12.40
N LYS A 299 -23.20 27.65 -12.47
CA LYS A 299 -23.91 26.73 -13.33
C LYS A 299 -23.63 27.01 -14.80
N LEU A 300 -23.69 28.26 -15.21
CA LEU A 300 -23.39 28.69 -16.59
C LEU A 300 -21.95 28.33 -16.98
N LEU A 301 -20.98 28.62 -16.11
CA LEU A 301 -19.60 28.25 -16.33
C LEU A 301 -19.41 26.72 -16.43
N TYR A 302 -20.01 25.96 -15.52
CA TYR A 302 -19.96 24.51 -15.50
C TYR A 302 -20.56 23.92 -16.79
N ASP A 303 -21.73 24.36 -17.18
CA ASP A 303 -22.47 23.86 -18.34
C ASP A 303 -21.71 24.18 -19.65
N SER A 304 -21.21 25.40 -19.82
CA SER A 304 -20.51 25.83 -21.04
C SER A 304 -19.20 25.09 -21.23
N VAL A 305 -18.37 24.94 -20.16
CA VAL A 305 -17.14 24.20 -20.27
C VAL A 305 -17.38 22.67 -20.43
N THR A 306 -18.44 22.15 -19.79
CA THR A 306 -18.81 20.73 -19.93
C THR A 306 -19.29 20.41 -21.35
N GLU A 307 -20.06 21.31 -21.97
CA GLU A 307 -20.51 21.16 -23.35
C GLU A 307 -19.32 21.13 -24.32
N LYS A 308 -18.35 22.03 -24.12
CA LYS A 308 -17.11 22.03 -24.88
C LYS A 308 -16.30 20.73 -24.72
N LEU A 309 -16.20 20.21 -23.51
CA LEU A 309 -15.53 18.92 -23.28
C LEU A 309 -16.25 17.76 -23.99
N ARG A 310 -17.58 17.81 -24.04
CA ARG A 310 -18.39 16.83 -24.77
C ARG A 310 -18.16 16.90 -26.29
N GLU A 311 -18.09 18.10 -26.87
CA GLU A 311 -17.73 18.30 -28.27
C GLU A 311 -16.33 17.73 -28.60
N LEU A 312 -15.34 18.04 -27.77
CA LEU A 312 -13.98 17.53 -27.92
C LEU A 312 -13.89 16.00 -27.85
N TYR A 313 -14.72 15.39 -26.99
CA TYR A 313 -14.81 13.95 -26.91
C TYR A 313 -15.45 13.34 -28.15
N LEU A 314 -16.60 13.88 -28.60
CA LEU A 314 -17.35 13.39 -29.75
C LEU A 314 -16.58 13.57 -31.07
N SER A 315 -15.79 14.65 -31.19
CA SER A 315 -14.93 14.89 -32.35
C SER A 315 -13.67 14.02 -32.37
N GLY A 316 -13.39 13.26 -31.30
CA GLY A 316 -12.15 12.50 -31.14
C GLY A 316 -10.91 13.36 -30.86
N SER A 317 -11.07 14.66 -30.62
CA SER A 317 -9.96 15.57 -30.32
C SER A 317 -9.39 15.36 -28.90
N CYS A 318 -10.17 14.78 -28.00
CA CYS A 318 -9.77 14.43 -26.63
C CYS A 318 -10.18 13.01 -26.27
N GLY A 319 -9.27 12.24 -25.66
CA GLY A 319 -9.58 10.93 -25.09
C GLY A 319 -10.37 11.02 -23.79
N GLU A 320 -11.11 9.96 -23.48
CA GLU A 320 -11.97 9.86 -22.29
C GLU A 320 -11.28 10.28 -20.98
N MET A 321 -10.05 9.78 -20.72
CA MET A 321 -9.30 10.09 -19.51
C MET A 321 -8.99 11.59 -19.36
N ILE A 322 -8.74 12.29 -20.45
CA ILE A 322 -8.44 13.71 -20.46
C ILE A 322 -9.71 14.50 -20.13
N VAL A 323 -10.84 14.14 -20.78
CA VAL A 323 -12.15 14.74 -20.50
C VAL A 323 -12.56 14.55 -19.04
N MET A 324 -12.46 13.33 -18.52
CA MET A 324 -12.73 13.05 -17.11
C MET A 324 -11.83 13.85 -16.15
N SER A 325 -10.57 14.03 -16.52
CA SER A 325 -9.63 14.85 -15.73
C SER A 325 -10.08 16.31 -15.68
N TYR A 326 -10.42 16.92 -16.82
CA TYR A 326 -10.94 18.28 -16.85
C TYR A 326 -12.27 18.43 -16.12
N GLN A 327 -13.17 17.44 -16.24
CA GLN A 327 -14.44 17.44 -15.53
C GLN A 327 -14.25 17.48 -14.00
N LYS A 328 -13.26 16.79 -13.47
CA LYS A 328 -12.89 16.85 -12.05
C LYS A 328 -12.42 18.25 -11.63
N TYR A 329 -11.62 18.92 -12.46
CA TYR A 329 -11.20 20.30 -12.19
C TYR A 329 -12.39 21.24 -12.07
N ILE A 330 -13.32 21.17 -13.06
CA ILE A 330 -14.52 22.02 -13.13
C ILE A 330 -15.44 21.77 -11.93
N SER A 331 -15.56 20.52 -11.51
CA SER A 331 -16.36 20.13 -10.34
C SER A 331 -15.73 20.52 -9.01
N SER A 332 -14.47 20.88 -8.96
CA SER A 332 -13.74 21.14 -7.71
C SER A 332 -13.98 22.55 -7.18
N SER A 333 -13.60 23.57 -7.95
CA SER A 333 -13.78 25.00 -7.60
C SER A 333 -13.63 25.88 -8.83
N THR A 334 -14.08 27.13 -8.74
CA THR A 334 -13.89 28.16 -9.77
C THR A 334 -12.39 28.38 -10.06
N ALA A 335 -11.55 28.37 -9.05
CA ALA A 335 -10.09 28.48 -9.21
C ALA A 335 -9.49 27.30 -9.98
N ALA A 336 -9.96 26.09 -9.71
CA ALA A 336 -9.55 24.90 -10.45
C ALA A 336 -10.05 24.92 -11.89
N THR A 337 -11.27 25.42 -12.12
CA THR A 337 -11.82 25.64 -13.48
C THR A 337 -10.95 26.60 -14.28
N LYS A 338 -10.55 27.74 -13.72
CA LYS A 338 -9.60 28.67 -14.37
C LYS A 338 -8.31 27.98 -14.77
N GLN A 339 -7.77 27.13 -13.90
CA GLN A 339 -6.55 26.36 -14.21
C GLN A 339 -6.78 25.35 -15.36
N ALA A 340 -7.95 24.69 -15.40
CA ALA A 340 -8.32 23.76 -16.46
C ALA A 340 -8.44 24.48 -17.81
N VAL A 341 -9.15 25.60 -17.85
CA VAL A 341 -9.33 26.43 -19.05
C VAL A 341 -7.98 26.95 -19.59
N ASN A 342 -7.08 27.39 -18.70
CA ASN A 342 -5.71 27.78 -19.07
C ASN A 342 -4.93 26.62 -19.70
N ARG A 343 -5.08 25.39 -19.21
CA ARG A 343 -4.44 24.20 -19.79
C ARG A 343 -5.06 23.84 -21.14
N MET A 344 -6.37 23.91 -21.28
CA MET A 344 -7.08 23.67 -22.54
C MET A 344 -6.59 24.62 -23.61
N LYS A 345 -6.41 25.91 -23.28
CA LYS A 345 -5.84 26.91 -24.20
C LYS A 345 -4.42 26.59 -24.63
N LYS A 346 -3.53 26.26 -23.66
CA LYS A 346 -2.15 25.88 -23.94
C LYS A 346 -2.04 24.64 -24.82
N SER A 347 -2.99 23.72 -24.73
CA SER A 347 -3.06 22.50 -25.53
C SER A 347 -3.83 22.67 -26.85
N ASN A 348 -4.21 23.90 -27.21
CA ASN A 348 -5.00 24.25 -28.40
C ASN A 348 -6.33 23.49 -28.53
N LEU A 349 -6.94 23.15 -27.40
CA LEU A 349 -8.25 22.49 -27.32
C LEU A 349 -9.43 23.46 -27.41
N ILE A 350 -9.18 24.74 -27.15
CA ILE A 350 -10.16 25.83 -27.23
C ILE A 350 -9.55 27.00 -27.99
N SER A 351 -10.40 27.76 -28.66
CA SER A 351 -10.07 29.03 -29.36
C SER A 351 -9.74 30.16 -28.37
N SER A 352 -9.31 31.31 -28.86
CA SER A 352 -9.08 32.47 -28.02
C SER A 352 -10.39 33.05 -27.51
N ASP A 353 -11.44 33.09 -28.36
CA ASP A 353 -12.75 33.61 -28.00
C ASP A 353 -13.41 32.75 -26.92
N GLU A 354 -13.36 31.42 -27.06
CA GLU A 354 -13.87 30.48 -26.02
C GLU A 354 -13.11 30.62 -24.69
N TYR A 355 -11.79 30.79 -24.77
CA TYR A 355 -10.96 31.04 -23.59
C TYR A 355 -11.40 32.32 -22.86
N ASP A 356 -11.55 33.43 -23.61
CA ASP A 356 -11.95 34.72 -23.04
C ASP A 356 -13.38 34.66 -22.45
N GLU A 357 -14.29 33.95 -23.10
CA GLU A 357 -15.63 33.69 -22.60
C GLU A 357 -15.60 32.95 -21.26
N PHE A 358 -14.93 31.79 -21.20
CA PHE A 358 -14.86 30.97 -19.99
C PHE A 358 -14.16 31.70 -18.84
N ILE A 359 -13.09 32.42 -19.11
CA ILE A 359 -12.37 33.19 -18.08
C ILE A 359 -13.21 34.38 -17.59
N ASN A 360 -13.95 35.05 -18.45
CA ASN A 360 -14.86 36.16 -18.05
C ASN A 360 -15.97 35.61 -17.14
N HIS A 361 -16.61 34.50 -17.50
CA HIS A 361 -17.58 33.85 -16.63
C HIS A 361 -16.96 33.41 -15.29
N ALA A 362 -15.74 32.86 -15.30
CA ALA A 362 -15.08 32.47 -14.07
C ALA A 362 -14.65 33.66 -13.20
N ASN A 363 -14.40 34.83 -13.79
CA ASN A 363 -14.04 36.05 -13.08
C ASN A 363 -15.26 36.77 -12.47
N SER A 364 -16.47 36.56 -13.00
CA SER A 364 -17.69 37.11 -12.39
C SER A 364 -18.09 36.44 -11.08
N ILE A 365 -17.52 35.25 -10.81
CA ILE A 365 -17.77 34.51 -9.58
C ILE A 365 -16.77 34.94 -8.51
N GLU A 366 -17.21 35.76 -7.56
CA GLU A 366 -16.35 36.19 -6.43
C GLU A 366 -16.07 35.06 -5.46
N ILE A 367 -17.10 34.35 -5.02
CA ILE A 367 -17.01 33.21 -4.09
C ILE A 367 -17.96 32.11 -4.58
N ASP A 368 -17.46 30.93 -4.80
CA ASP A 368 -18.27 29.78 -5.20
C ASP A 368 -19.08 29.20 -4.02
N SER A 369 -20.19 28.53 -4.36
CA SER A 369 -21.15 27.97 -3.39
C SER A 369 -20.49 27.04 -2.37
N LYS A 370 -19.49 26.29 -2.78
CA LYS A 370 -18.74 25.37 -1.90
C LYS A 370 -17.93 26.16 -0.88
N MET A 371 -17.19 27.18 -1.33
CA MET A 371 -16.37 28.01 -0.45
C MET A 371 -17.23 28.77 0.54
N GLU A 372 -18.35 29.37 0.06
CA GLU A 372 -19.30 30.04 0.94
C GLU A 372 -19.86 29.10 2.03
N HIS A 373 -20.16 27.87 1.64
CA HIS A 373 -20.65 26.87 2.60
C HIS A 373 -19.55 26.45 3.62
N ILE A 374 -18.33 26.24 3.18
CA ILE A 374 -17.18 25.94 4.05
C ILE A 374 -16.99 27.08 5.07
N LEU A 375 -17.03 28.33 4.63
CA LEU A 375 -16.89 29.48 5.52
C LEU A 375 -18.03 29.53 6.57
N LYS A 376 -19.28 29.24 6.19
CA LYS A 376 -20.40 29.14 7.13
C LYS A 376 -20.18 28.05 8.19
N ILE A 377 -19.62 26.90 7.80
CA ILE A 377 -19.30 25.82 8.76
C ILE A 377 -18.20 26.28 9.73
N ILE A 378 -17.11 26.84 9.21
CA ILE A 378 -15.97 27.29 10.03
C ILE A 378 -16.38 28.41 10.99
N GLN A 379 -17.21 29.33 10.55
CA GLN A 379 -17.71 30.45 11.39
C GLN A 379 -18.64 29.96 12.53
N LYS A 380 -19.38 28.90 12.26
CA LYS A 380 -20.37 28.37 13.23
C LYS A 380 -19.67 27.55 14.34
N ASP A 381 -18.57 26.92 14.04
CA ASP A 381 -17.84 26.04 14.96
C ASP A 381 -16.41 26.56 15.18
N LYS A 382 -16.00 26.71 16.44
CA LYS A 382 -14.64 27.14 16.82
C LYS A 382 -13.62 26.02 16.87
N SER A 383 -13.98 24.82 16.43
CA SER A 383 -13.06 23.68 16.41
C SER A 383 -11.98 23.81 15.31
N LYS A 384 -11.02 22.91 15.37
CA LYS A 384 -9.99 22.81 14.31
C LYS A 384 -10.58 22.03 13.16
N PHE A 385 -10.39 22.53 11.94
CA PHE A 385 -10.84 21.88 10.71
C PHE A 385 -9.65 21.36 9.92
N LEU A 386 -9.81 20.20 9.31
CA LEU A 386 -8.92 19.64 8.31
C LEU A 386 -9.70 19.48 7.01
N ILE A 387 -9.30 20.25 5.97
CA ILE A 387 -10.00 20.29 4.69
C ILE A 387 -9.16 19.54 3.66
N PHE A 388 -9.76 18.55 3.02
CA PHE A 388 -9.13 17.79 1.93
C PHE A 388 -9.68 18.26 0.58
N CYS A 389 -8.78 18.54 -0.37
CA CYS A 389 -9.12 18.84 -1.75
C CYS A 389 -8.15 18.14 -2.70
N GLU A 390 -8.64 17.82 -3.92
CA GLU A 390 -7.85 17.06 -4.91
C GLU A 390 -6.83 17.97 -5.64
N PHE A 391 -7.10 19.26 -5.76
CA PHE A 391 -6.32 20.17 -6.60
C PHE A 391 -5.66 21.31 -5.80
N TYR A 392 -4.41 21.59 -6.11
CA TYR A 392 -3.66 22.72 -5.53
C TYR A 392 -4.34 24.08 -5.75
N ALA A 393 -4.98 24.28 -6.93
CA ALA A 393 -5.73 25.51 -7.19
C ALA A 393 -6.89 25.70 -6.22
N THR A 394 -7.59 24.62 -5.87
CA THR A 394 -8.65 24.64 -4.85
C THR A 394 -8.07 24.84 -3.46
N GLN A 395 -6.95 24.19 -3.14
CA GLN A 395 -6.26 24.38 -1.86
C GLN A 395 -5.85 25.83 -1.64
N ASN A 396 -5.19 26.45 -2.62
CA ASN A 396 -4.79 27.84 -2.56
C ASN A 396 -5.97 28.81 -2.52
N TYR A 397 -7.11 28.43 -3.08
CA TYR A 397 -8.33 29.23 -3.05
C TYR A 397 -9.02 29.19 -1.67
N ILE A 398 -8.89 28.07 -0.94
CA ILE A 398 -9.44 27.91 0.41
C ILE A 398 -8.52 28.54 1.48
N ALA A 399 -7.21 28.53 1.28
CA ALA A 399 -6.22 29.07 2.21
C ALA A 399 -6.26 30.62 2.26
#